data_64d0097088da328c067ed5b1e8348f82
#
_entry.id   64d0097088da328c067ed5b1e8348f82
#
_cell.length_a   1.000
_cell.length_b   1.000
_cell.length_c   1.000
_cell.angle_alpha   90.00
_cell.angle_beta   90.00
_cell.angle_gamma   90.00
#
_symmetry.space_group_name_H-M   'P 1'
#
loop_
_entity.id
_entity.type
_entity.pdbx_description
1 polymer ?
#
loop_
_entity_poly.entity_id
_entity_poly.type
_entity_poly.pdbx_seq_one_letter_code
_entity_poly.pdbx_strand_id
1 'polypeptide(L)'
;MAIAVGDQAPDFELPSSQGGTVRLRDLRGQAVVVFFYPKDDTPGCTTEACEFRDNLAQFQTLGATVLGISGDTLESHQRFTAKHSLTFPLLADVGNGVRKRFGTPSAMFLPGRVTYVIDGEGVVRLVFNALLKAKAHVQEARTCLEQLAR
;
A
#
# COMPACT_ATOMS: atom_id res chain seq x y z
N MET A 1 -11.41 14.20 -4.13
CA MET A 1 -11.65 14.25 -2.69
C MET A 1 -10.92 13.13 -2.00
N ALA A 2 -10.24 13.43 -0.91
CA ALA A 2 -9.52 12.39 -0.16
C ALA A 2 -10.50 11.46 0.55
N ILE A 3 -10.27 10.15 0.45
CA ILE A 3 -11.07 9.20 1.21
C ILE A 3 -10.66 9.21 2.69
N ALA A 4 -11.62 8.90 3.54
CA ALA A 4 -11.46 8.95 4.98
C ALA A 4 -11.87 7.62 5.61
N VAL A 5 -11.52 7.45 6.88
CA VAL A 5 -11.97 6.29 7.66
C VAL A 5 -13.50 6.24 7.63
N GLY A 6 -14.05 5.07 7.34
CA GLY A 6 -15.47 4.83 7.19
C GLY A 6 -15.96 4.84 5.76
N ASP A 7 -15.17 5.37 4.82
CA ASP A 7 -15.54 5.37 3.41
C ASP A 7 -15.30 4.00 2.78
N GLN A 8 -16.07 3.69 1.75
CA GLN A 8 -15.81 2.53 0.90
C GLN A 8 -14.59 2.83 0.05
N ALA A 9 -13.59 1.97 0.08
CA ALA A 9 -12.39 2.14 -0.74
C ALA A 9 -12.75 2.01 -2.23
N PRO A 10 -12.24 2.89 -3.10
CA PRO A 10 -12.43 2.73 -4.54
C PRO A 10 -11.80 1.43 -5.02
N ASP A 11 -12.52 0.74 -5.93
CA ASP A 11 -11.94 -0.45 -6.56
C ASP A 11 -10.84 -0.05 -7.54
N PHE A 12 -9.93 -0.97 -7.81
CA PHE A 12 -8.89 -0.78 -8.81
C PHE A 12 -8.43 -2.12 -9.37
N GLU A 13 -7.80 -2.06 -10.52
CA GLU A 13 -7.16 -3.20 -11.18
C GLU A 13 -5.83 -2.72 -11.73
N LEU A 14 -4.73 -3.25 -11.22
CA LEU A 14 -3.39 -2.81 -11.58
C LEU A 14 -2.46 -4.00 -11.84
N PRO A 15 -1.49 -3.84 -12.77
CA PRO A 15 -0.48 -4.86 -13.00
C PRO A 15 0.39 -5.06 -11.77
N SER A 16 0.74 -6.32 -11.50
CA SER A 16 1.51 -6.73 -10.32
C SER A 16 2.93 -7.13 -10.69
N SER A 17 3.89 -6.76 -9.86
CA SER A 17 5.28 -7.20 -9.98
C SER A 17 5.43 -8.72 -9.90
N GLN A 18 4.45 -9.41 -9.31
CA GLN A 18 4.44 -10.86 -9.19
C GLN A 18 3.75 -11.55 -10.38
N GLY A 19 3.33 -10.78 -11.36
CA GLY A 19 2.63 -11.29 -12.55
C GLY A 19 1.12 -11.07 -12.45
N GLY A 20 0.47 -10.97 -13.61
CA GLY A 20 -0.96 -10.73 -13.69
C GLY A 20 -1.38 -9.37 -13.18
N THR A 21 -2.64 -9.26 -12.80
CA THR A 21 -3.23 -8.05 -12.24
C THR A 21 -3.84 -8.34 -10.88
N VAL A 22 -3.92 -7.29 -10.04
CA VAL A 22 -4.59 -7.35 -8.74
C VAL A 22 -5.78 -6.41 -8.77
N ARG A 23 -6.95 -6.92 -8.38
CA ARG A 23 -8.18 -6.15 -8.21
C ARG A 23 -8.53 -6.12 -6.74
N LEU A 24 -8.80 -4.94 -6.22
CA LEU A 24 -9.13 -4.82 -4.80
C LEU A 24 -10.37 -5.65 -4.42
N ARG A 25 -11.39 -5.66 -5.27
CA ARG A 25 -12.62 -6.42 -4.99
C ARG A 25 -12.41 -7.91 -4.84
N ASP A 26 -11.36 -8.47 -5.47
CA ASP A 26 -11.05 -9.91 -5.36
C ASP A 26 -10.46 -10.27 -4.01
N LEU A 27 -10.11 -9.27 -3.19
CA LEU A 27 -9.54 -9.46 -1.86
C LEU A 27 -10.58 -9.30 -0.74
N ARG A 28 -11.87 -9.22 -1.08
CA ARG A 28 -12.94 -9.17 -0.08
C ARG A 28 -12.89 -10.40 0.82
N GLY A 29 -13.19 -10.20 2.08
CA GLY A 29 -13.11 -11.23 3.10
C GLY A 29 -11.79 -11.23 3.86
N GLN A 30 -10.81 -10.45 3.42
CA GLN A 30 -9.55 -10.26 4.13
C GLN A 30 -9.22 -8.77 4.23
N ALA A 31 -8.44 -8.40 5.24
CA ALA A 31 -7.96 -7.03 5.35
C ALA A 31 -6.86 -6.78 4.32
N VAL A 32 -6.78 -5.54 3.84
CA VAL A 32 -5.76 -5.15 2.86
C VAL A 32 -5.06 -3.91 3.36
N VAL A 33 -3.72 -3.95 3.39
CA VAL A 33 -2.89 -2.78 3.64
C VAL A 33 -2.41 -2.29 2.29
N VAL A 34 -2.80 -1.08 1.92
CA VAL A 34 -2.38 -0.43 0.68
C VAL A 34 -1.49 0.74 1.06
N PHE A 35 -0.23 0.71 0.65
CA PHE A 35 0.64 1.86 0.87
C PHE A 35 1.04 2.49 -0.46
N PHE A 36 0.68 3.78 -0.60
CA PHE A 36 1.12 4.60 -1.71
C PHE A 36 2.44 5.26 -1.34
N TYR A 37 3.42 5.18 -2.21
CA TYR A 37 4.74 5.78 -1.97
C TYR A 37 5.18 6.56 -3.21
N PRO A 38 6.11 7.52 -3.05
CA PRO A 38 6.47 8.42 -4.15
C PRO A 38 7.17 7.73 -5.33
N LYS A 39 8.21 6.92 -5.06
CA LYS A 39 9.03 6.40 -6.15
C LYS A 39 9.90 5.22 -5.71
N ASP A 40 10.00 4.20 -6.57
CA ASP A 40 10.89 3.05 -6.36
C ASP A 40 12.34 3.49 -6.15
N ASP A 41 13.03 2.74 -5.31
CA ASP A 41 14.49 2.83 -5.12
C ASP A 41 14.96 4.19 -4.61
N THR A 42 14.10 4.91 -3.90
CA THR A 42 14.48 6.09 -3.12
C THR A 42 14.66 5.70 -1.66
N PRO A 43 15.45 6.45 -0.85
CA PRO A 43 15.78 6.01 0.52
C PRO A 43 14.56 5.75 1.40
N GLY A 44 13.61 6.68 1.45
CA GLY A 44 12.41 6.51 2.28
C GLY A 44 11.51 5.40 1.82
N CYS A 45 11.32 5.26 0.50
CA CYS A 45 10.47 4.20 -0.06
C CYS A 45 11.13 2.84 0.09
N THR A 46 12.45 2.75 -0.02
CA THR A 46 13.20 1.52 0.22
C THR A 46 13.05 1.10 1.69
N THR A 47 13.20 2.03 2.63
CA THR A 47 13.01 1.76 4.06
C THR A 47 11.60 1.24 4.33
N GLU A 48 10.58 1.88 3.78
CA GLU A 48 9.19 1.47 3.98
C GLU A 48 8.93 0.07 3.41
N ALA A 49 9.35 -0.18 2.18
CA ALA A 49 9.15 -1.48 1.53
C ALA A 49 9.87 -2.60 2.28
N CYS A 50 11.10 -2.38 2.71
CA CYS A 50 11.85 -3.37 3.46
C CYS A 50 11.26 -3.62 4.84
N GLU A 51 10.72 -2.59 5.49
CA GLU A 51 10.05 -2.73 6.77
C GLU A 51 8.76 -3.55 6.64
N PHE A 52 7.97 -3.34 5.60
CA PHE A 52 6.80 -4.20 5.31
C PHE A 52 7.23 -5.63 5.01
N ARG A 53 8.31 -5.81 4.24
CA ARG A 53 8.86 -7.14 3.96
C ARG A 53 9.23 -7.87 5.25
N ASP A 54 9.96 -7.21 6.14
CA ASP A 54 10.46 -7.81 7.36
C ASP A 54 9.34 -8.15 8.35
N ASN A 55 8.20 -7.48 8.24
CA ASN A 55 7.03 -7.70 9.10
C ASN A 55 5.89 -8.44 8.40
N LEU A 56 6.10 -8.93 7.18
CA LEU A 56 5.03 -9.50 6.37
C LEU A 56 4.33 -10.68 7.04
N ALA A 57 5.10 -11.56 7.69
CA ALA A 57 4.53 -12.71 8.39
C ALA A 57 3.53 -12.29 9.47
N GLN A 58 3.79 -11.18 10.17
CA GLN A 58 2.88 -10.65 11.19
C GLN A 58 1.58 -10.15 10.56
N PHE A 59 1.67 -9.47 9.40
CA PHE A 59 0.49 -9.02 8.68
C PHE A 59 -0.35 -10.21 8.20
N GLN A 60 0.30 -11.23 7.68
CA GLN A 60 -0.38 -12.46 7.23
C GLN A 60 -1.07 -13.17 8.38
N THR A 61 -0.45 -13.23 9.54
CA THR A 61 -1.05 -13.81 10.76
C THR A 61 -2.31 -13.04 11.17
N LEU A 62 -2.33 -11.73 10.91
CA LEU A 62 -3.52 -10.89 11.17
C LEU A 62 -4.56 -10.95 10.04
N GLY A 63 -4.37 -11.82 9.06
CA GLY A 63 -5.30 -11.98 7.95
C GLY A 63 -5.24 -10.88 6.91
N ALA A 64 -4.11 -10.20 6.78
CA ALA A 64 -3.97 -9.06 5.89
C ALA A 64 -3.07 -9.36 4.69
N THR A 65 -3.43 -8.78 3.55
CA THR A 65 -2.61 -8.73 2.34
C THR A 65 -1.98 -7.34 2.25
N VAL A 66 -0.70 -7.25 1.91
CA VAL A 66 0.03 -5.99 1.76
C VAL A 66 0.26 -5.71 0.28
N LEU A 67 -0.11 -4.50 -0.16
CA LEU A 67 0.08 -4.03 -1.54
C LEU A 67 0.78 -2.68 -1.54
N GLY A 68 1.89 -2.57 -2.27
CA GLY A 68 2.56 -1.30 -2.50
C GLY A 68 2.15 -0.72 -3.85
N ILE A 69 1.88 0.58 -3.92
CA ILE A 69 1.43 1.24 -5.16
C ILE A 69 2.22 2.53 -5.39
N SER A 70 2.75 2.69 -6.58
CA SER A 70 3.33 3.95 -7.04
C SER A 70 3.13 4.12 -8.54
N GLY A 71 3.44 5.32 -9.05
CA GLY A 71 3.36 5.62 -10.47
C GLY A 71 4.51 5.08 -11.31
N ASP A 72 5.41 4.30 -10.72
CA ASP A 72 6.51 3.67 -11.46
C ASP A 72 5.98 2.58 -12.40
N THR A 73 6.80 2.25 -13.41
CA THR A 73 6.47 1.21 -14.37
C THR A 73 6.56 -0.18 -13.73
N LEU A 74 5.93 -1.16 -14.38
CA LEU A 74 6.01 -2.55 -13.95
C LEU A 74 7.45 -3.05 -13.93
N GLU A 75 8.27 -2.67 -14.93
CA GLU A 75 9.69 -3.05 -14.99
C GLU A 75 10.47 -2.48 -13.81
N SER A 76 10.19 -1.22 -13.43
CA SER A 76 10.79 -0.61 -12.25
C SER A 76 10.44 -1.38 -10.99
N HIS A 77 9.16 -1.73 -10.84
CA HIS A 77 8.69 -2.53 -9.70
C HIS A 77 9.35 -3.90 -9.64
N GLN A 78 9.54 -4.53 -10.79
CA GLN A 78 10.20 -5.85 -10.84
C GLN A 78 11.67 -5.75 -10.42
N ARG A 79 12.39 -4.70 -10.86
CA ARG A 79 13.78 -4.46 -10.44
C ARG A 79 13.87 -4.16 -8.95
N PHE A 80 12.99 -3.33 -8.45
CA PHE A 80 12.94 -2.96 -7.03
C PHE A 80 12.66 -4.20 -6.17
N THR A 81 11.68 -4.99 -6.57
CA THR A 81 11.34 -6.26 -5.91
C THR A 81 12.52 -7.21 -5.86
N ALA A 82 13.23 -7.40 -6.98
CA ALA A 82 14.39 -8.28 -7.04
C ALA A 82 15.55 -7.76 -6.19
N LYS A 83 15.81 -6.46 -6.26
CA LYS A 83 16.92 -5.83 -5.54
C LYS A 83 16.80 -5.98 -4.02
N HIS A 84 15.58 -5.90 -3.49
CA HIS A 84 15.33 -5.93 -2.05
C HIS A 84 14.58 -7.18 -1.58
N SER A 85 14.42 -8.16 -2.45
CA SER A 85 13.75 -9.44 -2.13
C SER A 85 12.37 -9.21 -1.52
N LEU A 86 11.58 -8.33 -2.13
CA LEU A 86 10.24 -8.05 -1.64
C LEU A 86 9.33 -9.24 -1.92
N THR A 87 8.55 -9.65 -0.92
CA THR A 87 7.71 -10.85 -0.97
C THR A 87 6.22 -10.53 -1.07
N PHE A 88 5.89 -9.25 -1.22
CA PHE A 88 4.53 -8.80 -1.49
C PHE A 88 4.49 -8.07 -2.85
N PRO A 89 3.31 -7.96 -3.49
CA PRO A 89 3.24 -7.34 -4.81
C PRO A 89 3.38 -5.81 -4.75
N LEU A 90 4.08 -5.27 -5.74
CA LEU A 90 4.06 -3.85 -6.05
C LEU A 90 3.20 -3.67 -7.30
N LEU A 91 2.28 -2.71 -7.26
CA LEU A 91 1.32 -2.48 -8.33
C LEU A 91 1.68 -1.21 -9.09
N ALA A 92 1.66 -1.30 -10.42
CA ALA A 92 2.07 -0.21 -11.30
C ALA A 92 0.86 0.69 -11.61
N ASP A 93 0.82 1.86 -10.98
CA ASP A 93 -0.22 2.87 -11.20
C ASP A 93 0.31 3.99 -12.09
N VAL A 94 0.71 3.63 -13.31
CA VAL A 94 1.27 4.59 -14.27
C VAL A 94 0.25 5.69 -14.54
N GLY A 95 0.67 6.94 -14.38
CA GLY A 95 -0.22 8.10 -14.49
C GLY A 95 -0.96 8.43 -13.20
N ASN A 96 -0.79 7.65 -12.15
CA ASN A 96 -1.36 7.91 -10.82
C ASN A 96 -2.90 7.94 -10.77
N GLY A 97 -3.55 7.17 -11.64
CA GLY A 97 -5.02 7.14 -11.72
C GLY A 97 -5.68 6.63 -10.45
N VAL A 98 -5.15 5.56 -9.88
CA VAL A 98 -5.68 5.00 -8.62
C VAL A 98 -5.38 5.93 -7.45
N ARG A 99 -4.16 6.48 -7.39
CA ARG A 99 -3.79 7.49 -6.39
C ARG A 99 -4.79 8.65 -6.40
N LYS A 100 -5.19 9.11 -7.59
CA LYS A 100 -6.16 10.19 -7.73
C LYS A 100 -7.55 9.77 -7.24
N ARG A 101 -7.97 8.54 -7.52
CA ARG A 101 -9.28 8.04 -7.04
C ARG A 101 -9.32 7.94 -5.52
N PHE A 102 -8.21 7.61 -4.87
CA PHE A 102 -8.11 7.62 -3.41
C PHE A 102 -8.00 9.05 -2.86
N GLY A 103 -7.73 10.04 -3.71
CA GLY A 103 -7.52 11.41 -3.28
C GLY A 103 -6.26 11.55 -2.43
N THR A 104 -5.25 10.74 -2.70
CA THR A 104 -4.00 10.72 -1.94
C THR A 104 -3.27 12.05 -2.10
N PRO A 105 -2.99 12.77 -1.00
CA PRO A 105 -2.37 14.09 -1.09
C PRO A 105 -0.94 14.03 -1.60
N SER A 106 -0.51 15.14 -2.22
CA SER A 106 0.88 15.37 -2.58
C SER A 106 1.57 16.13 -1.44
N ALA A 107 2.90 16.01 -1.37
CA ALA A 107 3.70 16.75 -0.41
C ALA A 107 4.98 17.24 -1.11
N MET A 108 5.30 18.52 -0.96
CA MET A 108 6.53 19.12 -1.51
C MET A 108 6.69 18.84 -3.02
N PHE A 109 5.60 18.97 -3.78
CA PHE A 109 5.55 18.73 -5.23
C PHE A 109 5.80 17.27 -5.63
N LEU A 110 5.87 16.36 -4.65
CA LEU A 110 6.04 14.92 -4.89
C LEU A 110 4.72 14.21 -4.58
N PRO A 111 4.47 13.04 -5.18
CA PRO A 111 3.40 12.16 -4.70
C PRO A 111 3.59 11.90 -3.21
N GLY A 112 2.50 11.88 -2.46
CA GLY A 112 2.56 11.67 -1.01
C GLY A 112 2.82 10.23 -0.63
N ARG A 113 3.14 10.02 0.65
CA ARG A 113 3.27 8.71 1.27
C ARG A 113 2.08 8.51 2.20
N VAL A 114 1.15 7.64 1.79
CA VAL A 114 -0.08 7.41 2.56
C VAL A 114 -0.36 5.91 2.62
N THR A 115 -0.65 5.42 3.81
CA THR A 115 -1.03 4.02 4.03
C THR A 115 -2.48 3.94 4.45
N TYR A 116 -3.22 3.05 3.79
CA TYR A 116 -4.61 2.76 4.09
C TYR A 116 -4.71 1.33 4.61
N VAL A 117 -5.54 1.11 5.62
CA VAL A 117 -5.99 -0.22 5.99
C VAL A 117 -7.46 -0.33 5.62
N ILE A 118 -7.78 -1.37 4.85
CA ILE A 118 -9.12 -1.63 4.32
C ILE A 118 -9.57 -2.97 4.90
N ASP A 119 -10.75 -3.01 5.49
CA ASP A 119 -11.25 -4.25 6.10
C ASP A 119 -11.82 -5.22 5.06
N GLY A 120 -12.28 -6.38 5.52
CA GLY A 120 -12.82 -7.42 4.63
C GLY A 120 -14.08 -7.02 3.88
N GLU A 121 -14.75 -5.96 4.30
CA GLU A 121 -15.94 -5.42 3.63
C GLU A 121 -15.59 -4.27 2.68
N GLY A 122 -14.32 -3.92 2.55
CA GLY A 122 -13.85 -2.85 1.68
C GLY A 122 -13.95 -1.46 2.30
N VAL A 123 -14.14 -1.37 3.61
CA VAL A 123 -14.25 -0.09 4.32
C VAL A 123 -12.88 0.33 4.84
N VAL A 124 -12.54 1.61 4.63
CA VAL A 124 -11.28 2.18 5.11
C VAL A 124 -11.30 2.30 6.63
N ARG A 125 -10.29 1.74 7.29
CA ARG A 125 -10.17 1.75 8.76
C ARG A 125 -8.99 2.58 9.26
N LEU A 126 -8.03 2.90 8.38
CA LEU A 126 -6.89 3.75 8.70
C LEU A 126 -6.50 4.56 7.47
N VAL A 127 -6.19 5.83 7.70
CA VAL A 127 -5.50 6.69 6.73
C VAL A 127 -4.32 7.31 7.47
N PHE A 128 -3.10 6.93 7.10
CA PHE A 128 -1.89 7.46 7.73
C PHE A 128 -1.04 8.17 6.69
N ASN A 129 -0.90 9.47 6.84
CA ASN A 129 -0.20 10.35 5.88
C ASN A 129 1.03 10.97 6.56
N ALA A 130 2.23 10.52 6.17
CA ALA A 130 3.48 11.05 6.69
C ALA A 130 4.61 10.77 5.70
N LEU A 131 5.13 11.80 5.04
CA LEU A 131 6.13 11.64 3.98
C LEU A 131 7.46 11.06 4.50
N LEU A 132 7.90 11.51 5.67
CA LEU A 132 9.24 11.21 6.18
C LEU A 132 9.29 10.16 7.29
N LYS A 133 8.18 9.49 7.59
CA LYS A 133 8.11 8.50 8.68
C LYS A 133 7.83 7.10 8.14
N ALA A 134 8.73 6.59 7.31
CA ALA A 134 8.53 5.33 6.60
C ALA A 134 8.19 4.17 7.54
N LYS A 135 8.90 4.01 8.64
CA LYS A 135 8.65 2.91 9.59
C LYS A 135 7.33 3.06 10.35
N ALA A 136 6.90 4.30 10.60
CA ALA A 136 5.64 4.55 11.28
C ALA A 136 4.43 4.03 10.49
N HIS A 137 4.51 4.03 9.14
CA HIS A 137 3.46 3.48 8.30
C HIS A 137 3.22 2.00 8.61
N VAL A 138 4.27 1.24 8.80
CA VAL A 138 4.18 -0.19 9.11
C VAL A 138 3.58 -0.40 10.51
N GLN A 139 4.06 0.36 11.50
CA GLN A 139 3.58 0.26 12.87
C GLN A 139 2.11 0.64 13.00
N GLU A 140 1.69 1.73 12.33
CA GLU A 140 0.29 2.19 12.38
C GLU A 140 -0.64 1.18 11.71
N ALA A 141 -0.23 0.61 10.58
CA ALA A 141 -1.01 -0.41 9.89
C ALA A 141 -1.17 -1.65 10.78
N ARG A 142 -0.09 -2.11 11.41
CA ARG A 142 -0.15 -3.29 12.28
C ARG A 142 -1.03 -3.05 13.50
N THR A 143 -0.90 -1.90 14.15
CA THR A 143 -1.73 -1.54 15.30
C THR A 143 -3.22 -1.53 14.92
N CYS A 144 -3.55 -0.95 13.77
CA CYS A 144 -4.92 -0.93 13.28
C CYS A 144 -5.47 -2.35 13.09
N LEU A 145 -4.69 -3.24 12.46
CA LEU A 145 -5.09 -4.62 12.23
C LEU A 145 -5.27 -5.40 13.53
N GLU A 146 -4.41 -5.17 14.51
CA GLU A 146 -4.52 -5.80 15.84
C GLU A 146 -5.83 -5.38 16.51
N GLN A 147 -6.22 -4.12 16.37
CA GLN A 147 -7.48 -3.62 16.92
C GLN A 147 -8.70 -4.23 16.21
N LEU A 148 -8.63 -4.41 14.89
CA LEU A 148 -9.71 -5.03 14.12
C LEU A 148 -9.88 -6.52 14.43
N ALA A 149 -8.82 -7.19 14.85
CA ALA A 149 -8.83 -8.61 15.18
C ALA A 149 -9.40 -8.92 16.56
N ARG A 150 -9.69 -7.91 17.37
CA ARG A 150 -10.24 -8.07 18.72
C ARG A 150 -11.75 -8.22 18.74
#